data_f6269bc1d8a719de8674e8dda6d48f52
#
_entry.id   f6269bc1d8a719de8674e8dda6d48f52
#
_cell.length_a   1.000
_cell.length_b   1.000
_cell.length_c   1.000
_cell.angle_alpha   90.00
_cell.angle_beta   90.00
_cell.angle_gamma   90.00
#
_symmetry.space_group_name_H-M   'P 1'
#
loop_
_entity.id
_entity.type
_entity.pdbx_description
1 polymer ?
#
loop_
_entity_poly.entity_id
_entity_poly.type
_entity_poly.pdbx_seq_one_letter_code
_entity_poly.pdbx_strand_id
1 'polypeptide(L)'
;MIRRGFLDPESRRDLIELARDGSAAHRLARRANALVLLDDGMTCAAIAKVLFLDDDTIRTWYNLYKEDGIEGLASFHHEGSTCRLSVEQQDKLKAWISSTLPRTTRQIGAWIAAEFGVEYQTRSGPIALMHRLGMEHRKPTAISRKLNPAKQAAFIALYEALLKQLSADEAVIFADAVHPTHAARPVGCWAPKDAPVALEQSSGRDRLNIHGAIDLETGRTVMKDVLTVDALSTILLLTTLEMLYPGMRLIHVFLDNARYHHAKLVQAWLARPDCRIRLHFVPAYCPHLNPIERLWGLMHRHITHNRCYPSFKDFSIAMLAFLRDEVPRNWRTYCDEVTDNFRIIDPIKYRIIA
;
A
#
# COMPACT_ATOMS: atom_id res chain seq x y z
N MET A 1 -45.16 4.66 35.11
CA MET A 1 -44.07 3.91 35.77
C MET A 1 -43.83 2.65 34.95
N ILE A 2 -42.63 2.39 34.50
CA ILE A 2 -42.29 1.17 33.71
C ILE A 2 -42.36 -0.02 34.70
N ARG A 3 -43.09 -1.09 34.33
CA ARG A 3 -43.18 -2.31 35.14
C ARG A 3 -41.87 -3.08 35.06
N ARG A 4 -41.36 -3.55 36.20
CA ARG A 4 -40.27 -4.53 36.28
C ARG A 4 -40.71 -5.88 35.67
N GLY A 5 -39.78 -6.65 35.10
CA GLY A 5 -40.09 -7.96 34.55
C GLY A 5 -40.92 -7.84 33.25
N PHE A 6 -40.68 -6.84 32.42
CA PHE A 6 -41.37 -6.64 31.16
C PHE A 6 -40.75 -7.44 30.01
N LEU A 7 -39.51 -7.95 30.19
CA LEU A 7 -38.82 -8.79 29.23
C LEU A 7 -39.21 -10.26 29.45
N ASP A 8 -39.49 -10.98 28.37
CA ASP A 8 -39.56 -12.43 28.42
C ASP A 8 -38.13 -13.03 28.55
N PRO A 9 -37.99 -14.31 28.93
CA PRO A 9 -36.68 -14.93 29.17
C PRO A 9 -35.76 -14.98 27.95
N GLU A 10 -36.28 -15.03 26.73
CA GLU A 10 -35.54 -15.07 25.48
C GLU A 10 -35.00 -13.66 25.17
N SER A 11 -35.87 -12.68 25.09
CA SER A 11 -35.53 -11.28 24.89
C SER A 11 -34.51 -10.75 25.92
N ARG A 12 -34.67 -11.18 27.19
CA ARG A 12 -33.70 -10.81 28.23
C ARG A 12 -32.33 -11.41 27.99
N ARG A 13 -32.25 -12.66 27.50
CA ARG A 13 -30.99 -13.32 27.17
C ARG A 13 -30.28 -12.59 26.01
N ASP A 14 -31.02 -12.28 24.95
CA ASP A 14 -30.51 -11.60 23.77
C ASP A 14 -29.99 -10.20 24.12
N LEU A 15 -30.68 -9.46 24.96
CA LEU A 15 -30.20 -8.14 25.42
C LEU A 15 -28.97 -8.25 26.31
N ILE A 16 -28.83 -9.29 27.14
CA ILE A 16 -27.63 -9.54 27.95
C ILE A 16 -26.45 -9.92 27.04
N GLU A 17 -26.67 -10.76 26.03
CA GLU A 17 -25.67 -11.14 25.07
C GLU A 17 -25.16 -9.90 24.27
N LEU A 18 -26.12 -9.12 23.77
CA LEU A 18 -25.82 -7.86 23.07
C LEU A 18 -25.04 -6.85 23.94
N ALA A 19 -25.39 -6.77 25.23
CA ALA A 19 -24.70 -5.90 26.18
C ALA A 19 -23.25 -6.33 26.47
N ARG A 20 -22.95 -7.64 26.34
CA ARG A 20 -21.64 -8.25 26.57
C ARG A 20 -20.79 -8.35 25.29
N ASP A 21 -21.41 -8.21 24.14
CA ASP A 21 -20.71 -8.32 22.85
C ASP A 21 -19.75 -7.15 22.66
N GLY A 22 -18.45 -7.42 22.77
CA GLY A 22 -17.38 -6.44 22.55
C GLY A 22 -17.27 -5.94 21.10
N SER A 23 -17.92 -6.64 20.14
CA SER A 23 -18.00 -6.24 18.73
C SER A 23 -19.21 -5.37 18.42
N ALA A 24 -20.23 -5.39 19.27
CA ALA A 24 -21.41 -4.57 19.10
C ALA A 24 -21.10 -3.08 19.21
N ALA A 25 -21.81 -2.27 18.42
CA ALA A 25 -21.67 -0.83 18.53
C ALA A 25 -21.92 -0.37 19.98
N HIS A 26 -20.96 0.33 20.59
CA HIS A 26 -20.99 0.77 21.99
C HIS A 26 -22.33 1.41 22.37
N ARG A 27 -22.97 2.14 21.45
CA ARG A 27 -24.29 2.75 21.68
C ARG A 27 -25.39 1.70 21.87
N LEU A 28 -25.34 0.62 21.12
CA LEU A 28 -26.36 -0.44 21.18
C LEU A 28 -26.21 -1.27 22.46
N ALA A 29 -24.99 -1.67 22.79
CA ALA A 29 -24.70 -2.36 24.06
C ALA A 29 -25.14 -1.52 25.27
N ARG A 30 -24.94 -0.20 25.22
CA ARG A 30 -25.37 0.71 26.29
C ARG A 30 -26.91 0.79 26.43
N ARG A 31 -27.64 0.77 25.29
CA ARG A 31 -29.11 0.73 25.29
C ARG A 31 -29.62 -0.60 25.83
N ALA A 32 -29.02 -1.71 25.43
CA ALA A 32 -29.35 -3.05 25.93
C ALA A 32 -29.15 -3.15 27.46
N ASN A 33 -28.02 -2.67 27.98
CA ASN A 33 -27.77 -2.60 29.42
C ASN A 33 -28.84 -1.81 30.15
N ALA A 34 -29.25 -0.67 29.63
CA ALA A 34 -30.29 0.15 30.27
C ALA A 34 -31.63 -0.59 30.37
N LEU A 35 -32.01 -1.36 29.35
CA LEU A 35 -33.27 -2.14 29.37
C LEU A 35 -33.21 -3.31 30.34
N VAL A 36 -32.08 -4.01 30.42
CA VAL A 36 -31.90 -5.09 31.41
C VAL A 36 -32.00 -4.53 32.84
N LEU A 37 -31.38 -3.39 33.11
CA LEU A 37 -31.48 -2.72 34.43
C LEU A 37 -32.92 -2.24 34.76
N LEU A 38 -33.67 -1.76 33.73
CA LEU A 38 -35.08 -1.44 33.89
C LEU A 38 -35.92 -2.67 34.24
N ASP A 39 -35.66 -3.79 33.58
CA ASP A 39 -36.34 -5.06 33.83
C ASP A 39 -36.04 -5.59 35.24
N ASP A 40 -34.83 -5.40 35.75
CA ASP A 40 -34.42 -5.69 37.12
C ASP A 40 -35.10 -4.77 38.15
N GLY A 41 -35.84 -3.75 37.71
CA GLY A 41 -36.61 -2.86 38.56
C GLY A 41 -35.90 -1.56 38.97
N MET A 42 -34.76 -1.24 38.37
CA MET A 42 -34.15 0.08 38.56
C MET A 42 -35.00 1.18 37.92
N THR A 43 -35.05 2.35 38.53
CA THR A 43 -35.79 3.49 37.99
C THR A 43 -35.01 4.17 36.85
N CYS A 44 -35.73 4.81 35.91
CA CYS A 44 -35.08 5.59 34.84
C CYS A 44 -34.08 6.58 35.38
N ALA A 45 -34.42 7.28 36.47
CA ALA A 45 -33.51 8.24 37.11
C ALA A 45 -32.24 7.58 37.70
N ALA A 46 -32.36 6.36 38.26
CA ALA A 46 -31.22 5.64 38.80
C ALA A 46 -30.30 5.17 37.67
N ILE A 47 -30.85 4.64 36.56
CA ILE A 47 -30.08 4.21 35.39
C ILE A 47 -29.45 5.41 34.72
N ALA A 48 -30.16 6.51 34.54
CA ALA A 48 -29.66 7.76 33.96
C ALA A 48 -28.45 8.28 34.74
N LYS A 49 -28.52 8.25 36.07
CA LYS A 49 -27.40 8.63 36.94
C LYS A 49 -26.16 7.74 36.72
N VAL A 50 -26.35 6.41 36.62
CA VAL A 50 -25.22 5.45 36.38
C VAL A 50 -24.63 5.61 35.00
N LEU A 51 -25.47 5.86 34.00
CA LEU A 51 -25.02 5.99 32.59
C LEU A 51 -24.66 7.42 32.20
N PHE A 52 -24.76 8.41 33.12
CA PHE A 52 -24.55 9.83 32.84
C PHE A 52 -25.44 10.35 31.69
N LEU A 53 -26.74 10.12 31.80
CA LEU A 53 -27.79 10.46 30.85
C LEU A 53 -28.97 11.14 31.54
N ASP A 54 -29.93 11.62 30.76
CA ASP A 54 -31.22 12.07 31.21
C ASP A 54 -32.19 10.88 31.30
N ASP A 55 -33.13 10.92 32.27
CA ASP A 55 -34.11 9.87 32.47
C ASP A 55 -35.09 9.74 31.27
N ASP A 56 -35.33 10.82 30.52
CA ASP A 56 -36.11 10.81 29.28
C ASP A 56 -35.41 10.02 28.16
N THR A 57 -34.07 10.00 28.14
CA THR A 57 -33.30 9.15 27.22
C THR A 57 -33.59 7.67 27.50
N ILE A 58 -33.66 7.26 28.75
CA ILE A 58 -33.95 5.86 29.13
C ILE A 58 -35.40 5.50 28.75
N ARG A 59 -36.37 6.42 28.95
CA ARG A 59 -37.77 6.22 28.52
C ARG A 59 -37.86 6.08 26.99
N THR A 60 -37.12 6.88 26.28
CA THR A 60 -37.07 6.82 24.83
C THR A 60 -36.57 5.45 24.35
N TRP A 61 -35.48 4.93 24.92
CA TRP A 61 -34.95 3.60 24.56
C TRP A 61 -35.95 2.47 24.90
N TYR A 62 -36.64 2.58 26.01
CA TYR A 62 -37.71 1.64 26.36
C TYR A 62 -38.87 1.66 25.35
N ASN A 63 -39.29 2.84 24.91
CA ASN A 63 -40.33 2.98 23.91
C ASN A 63 -39.89 2.42 22.54
N LEU A 64 -38.67 2.72 22.09
CA LEU A 64 -38.11 2.15 20.87
C LEU A 64 -38.08 0.62 20.90
N TYR A 65 -37.69 0.04 22.03
CA TYR A 65 -37.68 -1.40 22.19
C TYR A 65 -39.12 -1.98 22.21
N LYS A 66 -40.04 -1.29 22.85
CA LYS A 66 -41.44 -1.72 22.89
C LYS A 66 -42.13 -1.68 21.53
N GLU A 67 -41.74 -0.76 20.66
CA GLU A 67 -42.28 -0.61 19.31
C GLU A 67 -41.73 -1.69 18.36
N ASP A 68 -40.43 -1.95 18.37
CA ASP A 68 -39.78 -2.75 17.33
C ASP A 68 -38.59 -3.62 17.87
N GLY A 69 -38.65 -3.99 19.15
CA GLY A 69 -37.66 -4.89 19.73
C GLY A 69 -36.22 -4.39 19.66
N ILE A 70 -35.29 -5.33 19.41
CA ILE A 70 -33.87 -5.04 19.26
C ILE A 70 -33.60 -4.18 18.02
N GLU A 71 -34.36 -4.32 16.93
CA GLU A 71 -34.25 -3.51 15.74
C GLU A 71 -34.59 -2.04 16.02
N GLY A 72 -35.62 -1.79 16.82
CA GLY A 72 -35.95 -0.45 17.33
C GLY A 72 -34.78 0.18 18.11
N LEU A 73 -34.09 -0.61 18.94
CA LEU A 73 -32.89 -0.15 19.65
C LEU A 73 -31.72 0.12 18.72
N ALA A 74 -31.58 -0.66 17.64
CA ALA A 74 -30.55 -0.50 16.65
C ALA A 74 -30.84 0.68 15.71
N SER A 75 -32.10 1.09 15.57
CA SER A 75 -32.50 2.25 14.79
C SER A 75 -32.00 3.54 15.47
N PHE A 76 -30.87 4.00 15.00
CA PHE A 76 -30.38 5.33 15.34
C PHE A 76 -31.04 6.30 14.36
N HIS A 77 -32.23 6.80 14.63
CA HIS A 77 -32.93 7.82 13.83
C HIS A 77 -32.17 9.15 13.70
N HIS A 78 -30.84 9.08 13.59
CA HIS A 78 -30.04 10.16 13.11
C HIS A 78 -29.93 10.07 11.59
N GLU A 79 -30.92 10.59 10.90
CA GLU A 79 -30.64 11.19 9.61
C GLU A 79 -29.52 12.20 9.86
N GLY A 80 -28.29 11.84 9.43
CA GLY A 80 -27.14 12.72 9.62
C GLY A 80 -27.50 14.13 9.12
N SER A 81 -26.86 15.15 9.65
CA SER A 81 -27.16 16.54 9.26
C SER A 81 -27.28 16.68 7.75
N THR A 82 -28.32 17.33 7.28
CA THR A 82 -28.56 17.56 5.85
C THR A 82 -27.30 18.18 5.21
N CYS A 83 -26.93 17.71 4.03
CA CYS A 83 -25.81 18.26 3.31
C CYS A 83 -26.08 19.72 2.96
N ARG A 84 -25.13 20.60 3.24
CA ARG A 84 -25.25 22.04 2.92
C ARG A 84 -25.24 22.34 1.42
N LEU A 85 -24.82 21.36 0.61
CA LEU A 85 -24.81 21.43 -0.86
C LEU A 85 -25.97 20.62 -1.45
N SER A 86 -26.63 21.17 -2.46
CA SER A 86 -27.62 20.42 -3.26
C SER A 86 -26.96 19.26 -4.03
N VAL A 87 -27.75 18.33 -4.54
CA VAL A 87 -27.24 17.20 -5.34
C VAL A 87 -26.45 17.69 -6.56
N GLU A 88 -26.95 18.69 -7.25
CA GLU A 88 -26.29 19.31 -8.41
C GLU A 88 -24.94 19.93 -8.05
N GLN A 89 -24.90 20.66 -6.91
CA GLN A 89 -23.66 21.24 -6.39
C GLN A 89 -22.64 20.16 -5.97
N GLN A 90 -23.13 19.05 -5.40
CA GLN A 90 -22.27 17.92 -5.06
C GLN A 90 -21.66 17.28 -6.32
N ASP A 91 -22.43 17.10 -7.38
CA ASP A 91 -21.94 16.53 -8.63
C ASP A 91 -20.95 17.48 -9.34
N LYS A 92 -21.19 18.77 -9.32
CA LYS A 92 -20.25 19.79 -9.81
C LYS A 92 -18.93 19.78 -9.01
N LEU A 93 -19.03 19.64 -7.69
CA LEU A 93 -17.85 19.50 -6.80
C LEU A 93 -17.07 18.23 -7.12
N LYS A 94 -17.73 17.08 -7.28
CA LYS A 94 -17.08 15.81 -7.67
C LYS A 94 -16.36 15.95 -9.02
N ALA A 95 -16.98 16.56 -10.00
CA ALA A 95 -16.38 16.79 -11.31
C ALA A 95 -15.12 17.67 -11.20
N TRP A 96 -15.20 18.78 -10.47
CA TRP A 96 -14.05 19.66 -10.24
C TRP A 96 -12.92 18.97 -9.49
N ILE A 97 -13.19 18.28 -8.37
CA ILE A 97 -12.17 17.52 -7.63
C ILE A 97 -11.48 16.51 -8.54
N SER A 98 -12.26 15.83 -9.34
CA SER A 98 -11.77 14.79 -10.23
C SER A 98 -10.91 15.32 -11.37
N SER A 99 -11.13 16.57 -11.81
CA SER A 99 -10.31 17.20 -12.86
C SER A 99 -9.08 17.92 -12.31
N THR A 100 -9.18 18.48 -11.08
CA THR A 100 -8.16 19.38 -10.52
C THR A 100 -7.23 18.72 -9.52
N LEU A 101 -7.69 17.60 -8.87
CA LEU A 101 -6.99 16.89 -7.79
C LEU A 101 -6.48 17.84 -6.68
N PRO A 102 -7.36 18.55 -5.98
CA PRO A 102 -6.95 19.46 -4.94
C PRO A 102 -6.19 18.73 -3.82
N ARG A 103 -5.05 19.27 -3.40
CA ARG A 103 -4.15 18.62 -2.44
C ARG A 103 -4.60 18.75 -1.00
N THR A 104 -5.45 19.74 -0.69
CA THR A 104 -5.85 20.07 0.69
C THR A 104 -7.34 20.34 0.79
N THR A 105 -7.91 20.03 1.95
CA THR A 105 -9.31 20.40 2.27
C THR A 105 -9.54 21.90 2.29
N ARG A 106 -8.49 22.71 2.52
CA ARG A 106 -8.56 24.19 2.43
C ARG A 106 -8.85 24.62 1.00
N GLN A 107 -8.19 24.03 -0.01
CA GLN A 107 -8.48 24.31 -1.42
C GLN A 107 -9.93 23.95 -1.77
N ILE A 108 -10.43 22.81 -1.27
CA ILE A 108 -11.80 22.38 -1.48
C ILE A 108 -12.79 23.36 -0.85
N GLY A 109 -12.56 23.75 0.41
CA GLY A 109 -13.41 24.73 1.11
C GLY A 109 -13.42 26.09 0.42
N ALA A 110 -12.27 26.59 -0.04
CA ALA A 110 -12.17 27.86 -0.76
C ALA A 110 -12.92 27.82 -2.10
N TRP A 111 -12.84 26.69 -2.84
CA TRP A 111 -13.58 26.53 -4.08
C TRP A 111 -15.10 26.48 -3.85
N ILE A 112 -15.56 25.74 -2.81
CA ILE A 112 -16.97 25.67 -2.43
C ILE A 112 -17.49 27.07 -2.07
N ALA A 113 -16.72 27.86 -1.30
CA ALA A 113 -17.10 29.21 -0.95
C ALA A 113 -17.21 30.14 -2.18
N ALA A 114 -16.24 30.06 -3.08
CA ALA A 114 -16.22 30.86 -4.30
C ALA A 114 -17.35 30.50 -5.29
N GLU A 115 -17.63 29.19 -5.43
CA GLU A 115 -18.57 28.69 -6.45
C GLU A 115 -20.03 28.67 -5.97
N PHE A 116 -20.24 28.37 -4.67
CA PHE A 116 -21.59 28.16 -4.12
C PHE A 116 -21.94 29.13 -2.98
N GLY A 117 -21.00 29.98 -2.54
CA GLY A 117 -21.22 30.89 -1.40
C GLY A 117 -21.34 30.15 -0.04
N VAL A 118 -20.97 28.89 0.04
CA VAL A 118 -21.07 28.07 1.26
C VAL A 118 -19.74 28.01 1.97
N GLU A 119 -19.64 28.64 3.12
CA GLU A 119 -18.43 28.66 3.94
C GLU A 119 -18.44 27.59 5.04
N TYR A 120 -17.31 26.89 5.22
CA TYR A 120 -17.07 25.96 6.31
C TYR A 120 -16.13 26.59 7.34
N GLN A 121 -16.59 26.75 8.56
CA GLN A 121 -15.84 27.37 9.66
C GLN A 121 -14.63 26.52 10.10
N THR A 122 -14.68 25.21 9.92
CA THR A 122 -13.65 24.28 10.36
C THR A 122 -13.25 23.31 9.24
N ARG A 123 -12.05 22.71 9.37
CA ARG A 123 -11.56 21.70 8.42
C ARG A 123 -12.40 20.41 8.42
N SER A 124 -13.09 20.12 9.53
CA SER A 124 -13.92 18.91 9.65
C SER A 124 -15.12 18.91 8.71
N GLY A 125 -15.69 20.07 8.39
CA GLY A 125 -16.82 20.19 7.46
C GLY A 125 -16.51 19.68 6.05
N PRO A 126 -15.47 20.21 5.36
CA PRO A 126 -15.04 19.67 4.05
C PRO A 126 -14.60 18.21 4.12
N ILE A 127 -13.96 17.75 5.21
CA ILE A 127 -13.58 16.33 5.37
C ILE A 127 -14.82 15.44 5.41
N ALA A 128 -15.79 15.77 6.25
CA ALA A 128 -17.04 15.03 6.36
C ALA A 128 -17.83 15.01 5.04
N LEU A 129 -17.81 16.12 4.30
CA LEU A 129 -18.39 16.21 2.96
C LEU A 129 -17.68 15.24 1.99
N MET A 130 -16.34 15.21 1.98
CA MET A 130 -15.58 14.31 1.12
C MET A 130 -15.92 12.84 1.40
N HIS A 131 -15.95 12.44 2.66
CA HIS A 131 -16.32 11.07 3.04
C HIS A 131 -17.76 10.74 2.61
N ARG A 132 -18.71 11.66 2.79
CA ARG A 132 -20.11 11.50 2.34
C ARG A 132 -20.21 11.32 0.83
N LEU A 133 -19.34 12.01 0.06
CA LEU A 133 -19.26 11.90 -1.40
C LEU A 133 -18.47 10.67 -1.87
N GLY A 134 -18.01 9.80 -0.96
CA GLY A 134 -17.22 8.61 -1.28
C GLY A 134 -15.80 8.94 -1.74
N MET A 135 -15.27 10.11 -1.36
CA MET A 135 -13.93 10.54 -1.72
C MET A 135 -12.93 10.30 -0.58
N GLU A 136 -11.72 9.94 -0.96
CA GLU A 136 -10.62 9.63 -0.07
C GLU A 136 -9.36 10.39 -0.50
N HIS A 137 -8.54 10.78 0.49
CA HIS A 137 -7.24 11.39 0.22
C HIS A 137 -6.23 10.31 -0.19
N ARG A 138 -5.83 10.29 -1.46
CA ARG A 138 -4.93 9.28 -2.04
C ARG A 138 -3.74 9.94 -2.72
N LYS A 139 -2.61 9.24 -2.70
CA LYS A 139 -1.46 9.59 -3.54
C LYS A 139 -1.70 9.00 -4.94
N PRO A 140 -1.70 9.80 -6.01
CA PRO A 140 -1.82 9.28 -7.37
C PRO A 140 -0.66 8.35 -7.72
N THR A 141 -0.95 7.29 -8.46
CA THR A 141 0.08 6.40 -9.02
C THR A 141 0.54 6.95 -10.37
N ALA A 142 1.84 7.10 -10.55
CA ALA A 142 2.39 7.46 -11.84
C ALA A 142 2.32 6.26 -12.80
N ILE A 143 1.65 6.44 -13.94
CA ILE A 143 1.52 5.42 -14.99
C ILE A 143 2.11 5.97 -16.27
N SER A 144 2.98 5.20 -16.92
CA SER A 144 3.54 5.58 -18.21
C SER A 144 2.45 5.63 -19.29
N ARG A 145 2.42 6.71 -20.08
CA ARG A 145 1.54 6.81 -21.26
C ARG A 145 1.85 5.75 -22.34
N LYS A 146 3.04 5.18 -22.32
CA LYS A 146 3.50 4.17 -23.29
C LYS A 146 3.26 2.73 -22.85
N LEU A 147 2.59 2.56 -21.70
CA LEU A 147 2.28 1.26 -21.15
C LEU A 147 1.26 0.54 -22.04
N ASN A 148 1.53 -0.74 -22.37
CA ASN A 148 0.70 -1.53 -23.28
C ASN A 148 0.22 -2.81 -22.57
N PRO A 149 -1.08 -2.93 -22.24
CA PRO A 149 -1.63 -4.11 -21.56
C PRO A 149 -1.44 -5.42 -22.33
N ALA A 150 -1.56 -5.39 -23.66
CA ALA A 150 -1.41 -6.60 -24.48
C ALA A 150 0.02 -7.15 -24.42
N LYS A 151 1.04 -6.26 -24.42
CA LYS A 151 2.46 -6.68 -24.27
C LYS A 151 2.71 -7.23 -22.86
N GLN A 152 2.08 -6.68 -21.84
CA GLN A 152 2.17 -7.23 -20.47
C GLN A 152 1.58 -8.63 -20.40
N ALA A 153 0.37 -8.81 -20.94
CA ALA A 153 -0.29 -10.11 -20.98
C ALA A 153 0.53 -11.17 -21.73
N ALA A 154 1.09 -10.79 -22.90
CA ALA A 154 1.96 -11.68 -23.68
C ALA A 154 3.23 -12.07 -22.91
N PHE A 155 3.84 -11.12 -22.18
CA PHE A 155 5.03 -11.42 -21.36
C PHE A 155 4.68 -12.36 -20.19
N ILE A 156 3.58 -12.11 -19.48
CA ILE A 156 3.13 -12.96 -18.37
C ILE A 156 2.86 -14.38 -18.89
N ALA A 157 2.16 -14.52 -20.00
CA ALA A 157 1.88 -15.83 -20.61
C ALA A 157 3.16 -16.57 -21.02
N LEU A 158 4.15 -15.86 -21.59
CA LEU A 158 5.46 -16.42 -21.92
C LEU A 158 6.20 -16.89 -20.66
N TYR A 159 6.20 -16.08 -19.61
CA TYR A 159 6.84 -16.40 -18.33
C TYR A 159 6.19 -17.62 -17.68
N GLU A 160 4.86 -17.66 -17.58
CA GLU A 160 4.11 -18.79 -17.03
C GLU A 160 4.33 -20.09 -17.85
N ALA A 161 4.38 -19.98 -19.18
CA ALA A 161 4.68 -21.11 -20.04
C ALA A 161 6.11 -21.64 -19.83
N LEU A 162 7.08 -20.73 -19.64
CA LEU A 162 8.45 -21.10 -19.29
C LEU A 162 8.50 -21.86 -17.97
N LEU A 163 7.88 -21.33 -16.92
CA LEU A 163 7.88 -21.97 -15.59
C LEU A 163 7.26 -23.37 -15.61
N LYS A 164 6.19 -23.57 -16.41
CA LYS A 164 5.55 -24.90 -16.56
C LYS A 164 6.46 -25.96 -17.24
N GLN A 165 7.42 -25.51 -18.03
CA GLN A 165 8.34 -26.36 -18.80
C GLN A 165 9.75 -26.37 -18.23
N LEU A 166 10.00 -25.60 -17.17
CA LEU A 166 11.31 -25.44 -16.56
C LEU A 166 11.80 -26.78 -16.02
N SER A 167 12.98 -27.21 -16.45
CA SER A 167 13.62 -28.41 -15.94
C SER A 167 14.49 -28.11 -14.71
N ALA A 168 14.78 -29.14 -13.92
CA ALA A 168 15.56 -28.98 -12.68
C ALA A 168 17.01 -28.51 -12.91
N ASP A 169 17.51 -28.60 -14.14
CA ASP A 169 18.81 -28.13 -14.56
C ASP A 169 18.77 -26.75 -15.25
N GLU A 170 17.68 -26.01 -15.06
CA GLU A 170 17.49 -24.64 -15.55
C GLU A 170 17.21 -23.68 -14.38
N ALA A 171 17.67 -22.46 -14.49
CA ALA A 171 17.45 -21.41 -13.47
C ALA A 171 16.78 -20.18 -14.09
N VAL A 172 15.99 -19.49 -13.27
CA VAL A 172 15.32 -18.22 -13.65
C VAL A 172 15.83 -17.09 -12.77
N ILE A 173 16.40 -16.10 -13.40
CA ILE A 173 17.06 -14.96 -12.76
C ILE A 173 16.44 -13.67 -13.25
N PHE A 174 16.26 -12.70 -12.37
CA PHE A 174 15.83 -11.34 -12.72
C PHE A 174 16.97 -10.38 -12.51
N ALA A 175 17.25 -9.56 -13.51
CA ALA A 175 18.35 -8.62 -13.50
C ALA A 175 17.89 -7.19 -13.82
N ASP A 176 18.58 -6.21 -13.24
CA ASP A 176 18.36 -4.79 -13.45
C ASP A 176 19.51 -3.96 -12.89
N ALA A 177 19.53 -2.67 -13.21
CA ALA A 177 20.49 -1.75 -12.65
C ALA A 177 19.82 -0.70 -11.77
N VAL A 178 20.47 -0.36 -10.65
CA VAL A 178 19.98 0.68 -9.75
C VAL A 178 21.08 1.68 -9.42
N HIS A 179 20.68 2.93 -9.22
CA HIS A 179 21.60 4.05 -9.02
C HIS A 179 21.28 4.83 -7.73
N PRO A 180 21.41 4.20 -6.54
CA PRO A 180 21.15 4.88 -5.28
C PRO A 180 22.14 6.02 -5.04
N THR A 181 21.60 7.18 -4.65
CA THR A 181 22.40 8.34 -4.25
C THR A 181 22.67 8.32 -2.77
N HIS A 182 23.85 8.83 -2.36
CA HIS A 182 24.21 9.01 -0.96
C HIS A 182 23.38 10.15 -0.35
N ALA A 183 22.12 9.83 -0.03
CA ALA A 183 21.19 10.75 0.59
C ALA A 183 20.18 9.98 1.45
N ALA A 184 19.88 10.50 2.64
CA ALA A 184 18.80 9.98 3.46
C ALA A 184 17.45 10.28 2.79
N ARG A 185 16.51 9.36 2.89
CA ARG A 185 15.13 9.54 2.45
C ARG A 185 14.22 9.69 3.67
N PRO A 186 13.79 10.92 4.01
CA PRO A 186 12.89 11.13 5.12
C PRO A 186 11.55 10.44 4.87
N VAL A 187 11.12 9.60 5.81
CA VAL A 187 9.81 8.96 5.84
C VAL A 187 9.18 9.15 7.22
N GLY A 188 7.86 9.01 7.30
CA GLY A 188 7.14 9.11 8.58
C GLY A 188 7.70 8.14 9.62
N CYS A 189 7.94 8.61 10.83
CA CYS A 189 8.44 7.81 11.95
C CYS A 189 7.77 8.21 13.26
N TRP A 190 7.87 7.36 14.27
CA TRP A 190 7.47 7.70 15.62
C TRP A 190 8.56 8.56 16.26
N ALA A 191 8.16 9.70 16.80
CA ALA A 191 9.06 10.64 17.48
C ALA A 191 8.34 11.31 18.65
N PRO A 192 9.07 11.85 19.66
CA PRO A 192 8.48 12.64 20.72
C PRO A 192 7.69 13.82 20.16
N LYS A 193 6.51 14.09 20.72
CA LYS A 193 5.59 15.10 20.22
C LYS A 193 6.12 16.54 20.35
N ASP A 194 6.91 16.76 21.36
CA ASP A 194 7.47 18.03 21.81
C ASP A 194 8.89 18.32 21.31
N ALA A 195 9.49 17.38 20.59
CA ALA A 195 10.82 17.51 20.03
C ALA A 195 10.80 17.45 18.50
N PRO A 196 11.23 18.49 17.78
CA PRO A 196 11.40 18.43 16.34
C PRO A 196 12.49 17.42 15.97
N VAL A 197 12.21 16.57 14.99
CA VAL A 197 13.16 15.57 14.48
C VAL A 197 13.67 16.01 13.12
N ALA A 198 14.99 16.04 12.97
CA ALA A 198 15.67 16.32 11.73
C ALA A 198 16.64 15.20 11.36
N LEU A 199 16.86 15.00 10.08
CA LEU A 199 17.88 14.10 9.55
C LEU A 199 19.01 14.92 8.95
N GLU A 200 20.24 14.57 9.27
CA GLU A 200 21.40 15.10 8.56
C GLU A 200 21.37 14.63 7.11
N GLN A 201 21.66 15.55 6.19
CA GLN A 201 21.67 15.28 4.75
C GLN A 201 23.08 15.45 4.20
N SER A 202 23.55 14.46 3.47
CA SER A 202 24.73 14.61 2.61
C SER A 202 24.39 15.47 1.38
N SER A 203 25.40 15.87 0.60
CA SER A 203 25.20 16.64 -0.66
C SER A 203 24.35 15.93 -1.70
N GLY A 204 24.18 14.59 -1.58
CA GLY A 204 23.41 13.75 -2.49
C GLY A 204 23.99 13.64 -3.91
N ARG A 205 25.23 14.08 -4.14
CA ARG A 205 25.89 14.03 -5.46
C ARG A 205 26.53 12.69 -5.77
N ASP A 206 27.04 12.01 -4.73
CA ASP A 206 27.66 10.70 -4.89
C ASP A 206 26.61 9.64 -5.16
N ARG A 207 26.86 8.79 -6.15
CA ARG A 207 25.94 7.77 -6.62
C ARG A 207 26.67 6.45 -6.78
N LEU A 208 26.11 5.39 -6.21
CA LEU A 208 26.54 4.03 -6.43
C LEU A 208 25.83 3.47 -7.67
N ASN A 209 26.55 2.80 -8.56
CA ASN A 209 25.94 2.12 -9.69
C ASN A 209 26.02 0.62 -9.44
N ILE A 210 24.88 -0.01 -9.25
CA ILE A 210 24.78 -1.45 -9.01
C ILE A 210 24.11 -2.09 -10.23
N HIS A 211 24.80 -3.03 -10.87
CA HIS A 211 24.21 -3.93 -11.85
C HIS A 211 23.96 -5.25 -11.13
N GLY A 212 22.69 -5.61 -10.90
CA GLY A 212 22.29 -6.68 -10.00
C GLY A 212 21.43 -7.74 -10.66
N ALA A 213 21.41 -8.91 -10.02
CA ALA A 213 20.54 -10.01 -10.37
C ALA A 213 20.07 -10.74 -9.10
N ILE A 214 18.89 -11.35 -9.16
CA ILE A 214 18.30 -12.15 -8.08
C ILE A 214 17.65 -13.41 -8.64
N ASP A 215 17.84 -14.49 -7.92
CA ASP A 215 17.12 -15.75 -8.05
C ASP A 215 16.01 -15.77 -6.99
N LEU A 216 14.75 -15.82 -7.40
CA LEU A 216 13.61 -15.79 -6.47
C LEU A 216 13.39 -17.12 -5.75
N GLU A 217 13.87 -18.22 -6.28
CA GLU A 217 13.73 -19.53 -5.65
C GLU A 217 14.66 -19.66 -4.44
N THR A 218 15.92 -19.25 -4.62
CA THR A 218 16.96 -19.42 -3.60
C THR A 218 17.24 -18.16 -2.78
N GLY A 219 16.81 -16.99 -3.25
CA GLY A 219 17.18 -15.67 -2.70
C GLY A 219 18.63 -15.27 -2.98
N ARG A 220 19.35 -16.03 -3.82
CA ARG A 220 20.72 -15.71 -4.19
C ARG A 220 20.77 -14.45 -5.01
N THR A 221 21.67 -13.55 -4.65
CA THR A 221 21.87 -12.28 -5.36
C THR A 221 23.26 -12.20 -5.95
N VAL A 222 23.37 -11.52 -7.10
CA VAL A 222 24.64 -11.10 -7.71
C VAL A 222 24.60 -9.60 -7.86
N MET A 223 25.46 -8.88 -7.15
CA MET A 223 25.49 -7.42 -7.17
C MET A 223 26.89 -6.92 -7.57
N LYS A 224 26.97 -6.30 -8.72
CA LYS A 224 28.21 -5.70 -9.23
C LYS A 224 28.17 -4.20 -9.02
N ASP A 225 29.12 -3.72 -8.22
CA ASP A 225 29.43 -2.30 -8.13
C ASP A 225 30.30 -1.92 -9.32
N VAL A 226 29.81 -1.02 -10.14
CA VAL A 226 30.44 -0.66 -11.42
C VAL A 226 30.53 0.86 -11.60
N LEU A 227 31.55 1.33 -12.30
CA LEU A 227 31.66 2.75 -12.59
C LEU A 227 30.53 3.22 -13.54
N THR A 228 30.21 2.37 -14.52
CA THR A 228 29.16 2.63 -15.51
C THR A 228 28.36 1.36 -15.77
N VAL A 229 27.05 1.49 -15.88
CA VAL A 229 26.18 0.42 -16.34
C VAL A 229 26.14 0.46 -17.87
N ASP A 230 26.76 -0.54 -18.50
CA ASP A 230 26.99 -0.63 -19.96
C ASP A 230 27.05 -2.10 -20.43
N ALA A 231 27.50 -2.30 -21.66
CA ALA A 231 27.68 -3.64 -22.23
C ALA A 231 28.72 -4.49 -21.48
N LEU A 232 29.80 -3.86 -20.98
CA LEU A 232 30.87 -4.57 -20.26
C LEU A 232 30.36 -5.00 -18.86
N SER A 233 29.64 -4.14 -18.16
CA SER A 233 29.02 -4.48 -16.88
C SER A 233 27.94 -5.57 -17.03
N THR A 234 27.21 -5.57 -18.16
CA THR A 234 26.28 -6.66 -18.51
C THR A 234 27.02 -7.97 -18.66
N ILE A 235 28.07 -8.02 -19.47
CA ILE A 235 28.89 -9.22 -19.68
C ILE A 235 29.47 -9.72 -18.33
N LEU A 236 29.98 -8.79 -17.50
CA LEU A 236 30.50 -9.13 -16.18
C LEU A 236 29.42 -9.78 -15.29
N LEU A 237 28.20 -9.25 -15.29
CA LEU A 237 27.07 -9.82 -14.56
C LEU A 237 26.73 -11.23 -15.08
N LEU A 238 26.56 -11.39 -16.39
CA LEU A 238 26.21 -12.66 -17.03
C LEU A 238 27.29 -13.73 -16.82
N THR A 239 28.58 -13.36 -16.95
CA THR A 239 29.71 -14.25 -16.65
C THR A 239 29.67 -14.72 -15.20
N THR A 240 29.38 -13.82 -14.27
CA THR A 240 29.27 -14.18 -12.85
C THR A 240 28.10 -15.15 -12.60
N LEU A 241 26.97 -14.95 -13.28
CA LEU A 241 25.83 -15.87 -13.18
C LEU A 241 26.21 -17.27 -13.70
N GLU A 242 26.88 -17.39 -14.86
CA GLU A 242 27.35 -18.67 -15.34
C GLU A 242 28.30 -19.39 -14.35
N MET A 243 29.18 -18.62 -13.69
CA MET A 243 30.09 -19.17 -12.68
C MET A 243 29.38 -19.63 -11.41
N LEU A 244 28.33 -18.95 -11.00
CA LEU A 244 27.58 -19.26 -9.77
C LEU A 244 26.58 -20.41 -9.94
N TYR A 245 26.23 -20.74 -11.16
CA TYR A 245 25.32 -21.85 -11.51
C TYR A 245 26.01 -22.90 -12.40
N PRO A 246 27.09 -23.55 -11.93
CA PRO A 246 27.87 -24.46 -12.77
C PRO A 246 27.09 -25.72 -13.18
N GLY A 247 26.12 -26.14 -12.38
CA GLY A 247 25.28 -27.30 -12.67
C GLY A 247 24.07 -27.04 -13.55
N MET A 248 23.79 -25.78 -13.88
CA MET A 248 22.63 -25.45 -14.71
C MET A 248 23.01 -25.54 -16.20
N ARG A 249 22.20 -26.26 -16.95
CA ARG A 249 22.32 -26.36 -18.42
C ARG A 249 21.93 -25.06 -19.10
N LEU A 250 20.95 -24.35 -18.55
CA LEU A 250 20.45 -23.10 -19.09
C LEU A 250 20.04 -22.15 -17.95
N ILE A 251 20.38 -20.87 -18.12
CA ILE A 251 20.01 -19.80 -17.17
C ILE A 251 19.20 -18.76 -17.93
N HIS A 252 17.92 -18.67 -17.59
CA HIS A 252 16.99 -17.68 -18.13
C HIS A 252 17.15 -16.36 -17.36
N VAL A 253 17.60 -15.30 -18.02
CA VAL A 253 17.78 -13.99 -17.38
C VAL A 253 16.75 -13.02 -17.94
N PHE A 254 15.85 -12.57 -17.05
CA PHE A 254 14.86 -11.56 -17.35
C PHE A 254 15.40 -10.18 -16.96
N LEU A 255 15.39 -9.25 -17.90
CA LEU A 255 15.95 -7.90 -17.71
C LEU A 255 15.17 -6.87 -18.55
N ASP A 256 15.39 -5.59 -18.28
CA ASP A 256 14.79 -4.51 -19.03
C ASP A 256 15.30 -4.45 -20.48
N ASN A 257 14.65 -3.62 -21.29
CA ASN A 257 15.00 -3.48 -22.71
C ASN A 257 16.00 -2.32 -22.96
N ALA A 258 16.99 -2.15 -22.08
CA ALA A 258 18.01 -1.11 -22.24
C ALA A 258 18.93 -1.39 -23.42
N ARG A 259 19.36 -0.32 -24.11
CA ARG A 259 20.14 -0.43 -25.34
C ARG A 259 21.47 -1.18 -25.18
N TYR A 260 22.09 -1.09 -24.02
CA TYR A 260 23.39 -1.73 -23.78
C TYR A 260 23.29 -3.25 -23.72
N HIS A 261 22.12 -3.82 -23.40
CA HIS A 261 21.86 -5.26 -23.47
C HIS A 261 21.82 -5.79 -24.91
N HIS A 262 21.53 -4.92 -25.86
CA HIS A 262 21.53 -5.23 -27.31
C HIS A 262 22.83 -4.87 -28.01
N ALA A 263 23.85 -4.43 -27.28
CA ALA A 263 25.14 -4.05 -27.85
C ALA A 263 25.82 -5.23 -28.56
N LYS A 264 26.55 -4.96 -29.64
CA LYS A 264 27.29 -5.98 -30.44
C LYS A 264 28.19 -6.86 -29.55
N LEU A 265 28.82 -6.27 -28.52
CA LEU A 265 29.67 -7.01 -27.56
C LEU A 265 28.87 -8.04 -26.77
N VAL A 266 27.68 -7.70 -26.29
CA VAL A 266 26.80 -8.61 -25.55
C VAL A 266 26.31 -9.72 -26.49
N GLN A 267 25.90 -9.38 -27.71
CA GLN A 267 25.47 -10.36 -28.70
C GLN A 267 26.60 -11.35 -29.08
N ALA A 268 27.83 -10.84 -29.28
CA ALA A 268 29.00 -11.69 -29.53
C ALA A 268 29.30 -12.61 -28.32
N TRP A 269 29.15 -12.09 -27.11
CA TRP A 269 29.33 -12.88 -25.88
C TRP A 269 28.28 -14.00 -25.78
N LEU A 270 27.01 -13.70 -26.07
CA LEU A 270 25.90 -14.68 -26.07
C LEU A 270 26.01 -15.73 -27.17
N ALA A 271 26.65 -15.39 -28.27
CA ALA A 271 26.86 -16.30 -29.42
C ALA A 271 27.98 -17.34 -29.20
N ARG A 272 28.66 -17.35 -28.06
CA ARG A 272 29.66 -18.37 -27.72
C ARG A 272 29.03 -19.76 -27.68
N PRO A 273 29.71 -20.80 -28.16
CA PRO A 273 29.17 -22.16 -28.19
C PRO A 273 28.82 -22.73 -26.81
N ASP A 274 29.54 -22.29 -25.78
CA ASP A 274 29.42 -22.72 -24.39
C ASP A 274 28.52 -21.80 -23.54
N CYS A 275 27.88 -20.80 -24.16
CA CYS A 275 27.02 -19.88 -23.44
C CYS A 275 25.74 -20.55 -22.95
N ARG A 276 25.52 -20.50 -21.65
CA ARG A 276 24.35 -21.07 -20.98
C ARG A 276 23.30 -20.01 -20.61
N ILE A 277 23.45 -18.78 -21.09
CA ILE A 277 22.53 -17.67 -20.81
C ILE A 277 21.52 -17.50 -21.95
N ARG A 278 20.25 -17.36 -21.58
CA ARG A 278 19.18 -16.90 -22.48
C ARG A 278 18.53 -15.65 -21.92
N LEU A 279 18.61 -14.56 -22.66
CA LEU A 279 18.00 -13.28 -22.26
C LEU A 279 16.51 -13.24 -22.63
N HIS A 280 15.69 -12.74 -21.70
CA HIS A 280 14.27 -12.43 -21.89
C HIS A 280 14.02 -10.97 -21.52
N PHE A 281 13.39 -10.22 -22.41
CA PHE A 281 13.20 -8.79 -22.20
C PHE A 281 11.82 -8.49 -21.64
N VAL A 282 11.79 -7.80 -20.50
CA VAL A 282 10.57 -7.25 -19.91
C VAL A 282 10.03 -6.15 -20.84
N PRO A 283 8.71 -6.07 -21.07
CA PRO A 283 8.14 -5.01 -21.90
C PRO A 283 8.55 -3.63 -21.42
N ALA A 284 8.87 -2.75 -22.35
CA ALA A 284 9.28 -1.38 -22.04
C ALA A 284 8.21 -0.66 -21.18
N TYR A 285 8.65 0.17 -20.24
CA TYR A 285 7.80 0.92 -19.29
C TYR A 285 7.02 0.05 -18.30
N CYS A 286 7.41 -1.20 -18.09
CA CYS A 286 6.77 -2.14 -17.18
C CYS A 286 7.69 -2.61 -16.03
N PRO A 287 8.27 -1.71 -15.20
CA PRO A 287 9.16 -2.12 -14.10
C PRO A 287 8.48 -3.05 -13.11
N HIS A 288 7.16 -2.93 -12.94
CA HIS A 288 6.37 -3.80 -12.08
C HIS A 288 6.37 -5.29 -12.48
N LEU A 289 6.79 -5.61 -13.71
CA LEU A 289 7.00 -6.97 -14.22
C LEU A 289 8.45 -7.46 -14.02
N ASN A 290 9.30 -6.68 -13.37
CA ASN A 290 10.63 -7.12 -12.96
C ASN A 290 10.71 -7.18 -11.43
N PRO A 291 10.72 -8.38 -10.81
CA PRO A 291 10.75 -8.53 -9.36
C PRO A 291 11.92 -7.86 -8.66
N ILE A 292 13.06 -7.71 -9.31
CA ILE A 292 14.23 -7.05 -8.72
C ILE A 292 13.97 -5.58 -8.37
N GLU A 293 12.99 -4.93 -9.01
CA GLU A 293 12.56 -3.58 -8.64
C GLU A 293 11.94 -3.53 -7.22
N ARG A 294 11.33 -4.64 -6.79
CA ARG A 294 10.84 -4.76 -5.41
C ARG A 294 12.00 -4.93 -4.42
N LEU A 295 13.07 -5.62 -4.85
CA LEU A 295 14.31 -5.70 -4.07
C LEU A 295 14.95 -4.32 -3.90
N TRP A 296 14.94 -3.46 -4.93
CA TRP A 296 15.40 -2.07 -4.82
C TRP A 296 14.55 -1.27 -3.83
N GLY A 297 13.23 -1.48 -3.84
CA GLY A 297 12.34 -0.88 -2.84
C GLY A 297 12.65 -1.34 -1.41
N LEU A 298 12.90 -2.62 -1.21
CA LEU A 298 13.31 -3.21 0.06
C LEU A 298 14.64 -2.62 0.53
N MET A 299 15.64 -2.60 -0.33
CA MET A 299 16.95 -1.99 -0.08
C MET A 299 16.81 -0.54 0.41
N HIS A 300 16.00 0.27 -0.26
CA HIS A 300 15.79 1.65 0.16
C HIS A 300 15.15 1.74 1.55
N ARG A 301 14.18 0.90 1.88
CA ARG A 301 13.56 0.88 3.20
C ARG A 301 14.56 0.55 4.32
N HIS A 302 15.47 -0.37 4.07
CA HIS A 302 16.43 -0.81 5.07
C HIS A 302 17.65 0.10 5.19
N ILE A 303 18.07 0.74 4.09
CA ILE A 303 19.35 1.45 4.02
C ILE A 303 19.17 2.97 4.01
N THR A 304 18.20 3.53 3.27
CA THR A 304 18.10 4.98 3.08
C THR A 304 16.97 5.66 3.85
N HIS A 305 15.93 4.92 4.27
CA HIS A 305 14.81 5.52 5.01
C HIS A 305 15.26 5.91 6.42
N ASN A 306 15.20 7.21 6.72
CA ASN A 306 15.59 7.81 7.99
C ASN A 306 17.00 7.45 8.46
N ARG A 307 17.91 7.14 7.53
CA ARG A 307 19.32 6.83 7.82
C ARG A 307 20.24 7.73 7.04
N CYS A 308 21.21 8.34 7.72
CA CYS A 308 22.31 9.08 7.14
C CYS A 308 23.61 8.31 7.39
N TYR A 309 24.50 8.30 6.41
CA TYR A 309 25.82 7.68 6.53
C TYR A 309 26.90 8.76 6.51
N PRO A 310 27.92 8.66 7.39
CA PRO A 310 28.96 9.69 7.48
C PRO A 310 29.75 9.89 6.18
N SER A 311 29.95 8.81 5.43
CA SER A 311 30.67 8.86 4.16
C SER A 311 29.98 8.06 3.05
N PHE A 312 30.31 8.38 1.79
CA PHE A 312 29.88 7.59 0.65
C PHE A 312 30.39 6.13 0.72
N LYS A 313 31.57 5.93 1.29
CA LYS A 313 32.12 4.59 1.51
C LYS A 313 31.25 3.77 2.47
N ASP A 314 30.83 4.34 3.61
CA ASP A 314 29.99 3.65 4.58
C ASP A 314 28.61 3.35 3.99
N PHE A 315 28.04 4.30 3.24
CA PHE A 315 26.80 4.10 2.48
C PHE A 315 26.93 2.94 1.50
N SER A 316 28.00 2.89 0.70
CA SER A 316 28.24 1.84 -0.30
C SER A 316 28.41 0.47 0.36
N ILE A 317 29.16 0.39 1.45
CA ILE A 317 29.36 -0.84 2.22
C ILE A 317 28.02 -1.35 2.76
N ALA A 318 27.23 -0.49 3.41
CA ALA A 318 25.94 -0.88 3.96
C ALA A 318 24.97 -1.36 2.87
N MET A 319 24.94 -0.68 1.73
CA MET A 319 24.11 -1.03 0.59
C MET A 319 24.47 -2.40 0.02
N LEU A 320 25.74 -2.63 -0.23
CA LEU A 320 26.24 -3.89 -0.81
C LEU A 320 26.14 -5.05 0.18
N ALA A 321 26.43 -4.82 1.47
CA ALA A 321 26.27 -5.83 2.50
C ALA A 321 24.81 -6.28 2.64
N PHE A 322 23.85 -5.33 2.61
CA PHE A 322 22.44 -5.68 2.61
C PHE A 322 22.06 -6.57 1.42
N LEU A 323 22.46 -6.17 0.22
CA LEU A 323 22.09 -6.88 -1.00
C LEU A 323 22.82 -8.22 -1.18
N ARG A 324 24.10 -8.32 -0.80
CA ARG A 324 24.95 -9.49 -1.04
C ARG A 324 24.88 -10.53 0.07
N ASP A 325 24.66 -10.08 1.31
CA ASP A 325 24.78 -10.94 2.49
C ASP A 325 23.45 -11.07 3.25
N GLU A 326 22.81 -9.93 3.58
CA GLU A 326 21.59 -9.90 4.39
C GLU A 326 20.41 -10.52 3.65
N VAL A 327 20.16 -10.13 2.41
CA VAL A 327 19.05 -10.64 1.61
C VAL A 327 19.14 -12.15 1.40
N PRO A 328 20.27 -12.74 0.92
CA PRO A 328 20.36 -14.19 0.76
C PRO A 328 20.25 -14.94 2.09
N ARG A 329 20.87 -14.43 3.17
CA ARG A 329 20.85 -15.07 4.49
C ARG A 329 19.44 -15.14 5.08
N ASN A 330 18.65 -14.10 4.90
CA ASN A 330 17.31 -13.93 5.46
C ASN A 330 16.21 -13.99 4.41
N TRP A 331 16.43 -14.72 3.31
CA TRP A 331 15.51 -14.77 2.18
C TRP A 331 14.08 -15.12 2.58
N ARG A 332 13.88 -16.03 3.52
CA ARG A 332 12.56 -16.40 4.03
C ARG A 332 11.76 -15.22 4.60
N THR A 333 12.43 -14.16 5.06
CA THR A 333 11.77 -12.95 5.54
C THR A 333 11.36 -12.02 4.41
N TYR A 334 12.05 -12.09 3.27
CA TYR A 334 11.89 -11.14 2.17
C TYR A 334 11.16 -11.71 0.95
N CYS A 335 11.05 -13.04 0.84
CA CYS A 335 10.48 -13.70 -0.33
C CYS A 335 9.02 -13.31 -0.60
N ASP A 336 8.23 -13.01 0.43
CA ASP A 336 6.84 -12.57 0.28
C ASP A 336 6.70 -11.13 -0.26
N GLU A 337 7.77 -10.34 -0.18
CA GLU A 337 7.80 -8.97 -0.70
C GLU A 337 8.42 -8.89 -2.10
N VAL A 338 9.40 -9.76 -2.40
CA VAL A 338 10.10 -9.79 -3.69
C VAL A 338 9.58 -10.99 -4.50
N THR A 339 8.38 -10.84 -5.05
CA THR A 339 7.65 -11.93 -5.73
C THR A 339 7.51 -11.66 -7.21
N ASP A 340 7.19 -12.71 -7.97
CA ASP A 340 6.78 -12.67 -9.38
C ASP A 340 5.26 -12.63 -9.57
N ASN A 341 4.51 -12.23 -8.55
CA ASN A 341 3.06 -12.00 -8.63
C ASN A 341 2.75 -10.84 -9.58
N PHE A 342 2.81 -11.12 -10.87
CA PHE A 342 2.62 -10.13 -11.91
C PHE A 342 1.16 -9.70 -12.04
N ARG A 343 0.97 -8.40 -12.31
CA ARG A 343 -0.35 -7.82 -12.54
C ARG A 343 -0.32 -6.98 -13.80
N ILE A 344 -1.36 -7.10 -14.61
CA ILE A 344 -1.53 -6.21 -15.77
C ILE A 344 -2.01 -4.86 -15.25
N ILE A 345 -1.25 -3.84 -15.52
CA ILE A 345 -1.67 -2.44 -15.32
C ILE A 345 -2.29 -1.95 -16.61
N ASP A 346 -3.61 -1.75 -16.57
CA ASP A 346 -4.36 -1.22 -17.71
C ASP A 346 -4.65 0.28 -17.47
N PRO A 347 -4.07 1.18 -18.28
CA PRO A 347 -4.29 2.61 -18.14
C PRO A 347 -5.76 3.03 -18.21
N ILE A 348 -6.60 2.25 -18.91
CA ILE A 348 -8.05 2.55 -19.06
C ILE A 348 -8.77 2.43 -17.71
N LYS A 349 -8.29 1.55 -16.81
CA LYS A 349 -8.85 1.39 -15.46
C LYS A 349 -8.50 2.52 -14.50
N TYR A 350 -7.61 3.40 -14.91
CA TYR A 350 -7.18 4.57 -14.13
C TYR A 350 -7.75 5.83 -14.77
N ARG A 351 -8.28 6.71 -13.93
CA ARG A 351 -8.62 8.05 -14.38
C ARG A 351 -7.32 8.84 -14.60
N ILE A 352 -6.86 8.92 -15.84
CA ILE A 352 -5.66 9.67 -16.20
C ILE A 352 -6.03 11.15 -16.26
N ILE A 353 -5.33 11.97 -15.47
CA ILE A 353 -5.43 13.42 -15.50
C ILE A 353 -4.21 13.91 -16.28
N ALA A 354 -4.45 14.63 -17.33
CA ALA A 354 -3.44 15.18 -18.24
C ALA A 354 -2.77 16.43 -17.66
#